data_a35276d728546f5739d014db33420c37
#
_entry.id   a35276d728546f5739d014db33420c37
#
_cell.length_a   1.000
_cell.length_b   1.000
_cell.length_c   1.000
_cell.angle_alpha   90.00
_cell.angle_beta   90.00
_cell.angle_gamma   90.00
#
_symmetry.space_group_name_H-M   'P 1'
#
loop_
_entity.id
_entity.type
_entity.pdbx_description
1 polymer ?
#
loop_
_entity_poly.entity_id
_entity_poly.type
_entity_poly.pdbx_seq_one_letter_code
_entity_poly.pdbx_strand_id
1 'polypeptide(L)'
;MRTDEQKKMLSEREEDDAREVELFILDVLSKHDLASVNPVASIVGLTNALLTVATRLDVEKESFFNLIQTGWDYYQEQALNEDDDDNGRLH
;
A
#
# COMPACT_ATOMS: atom_id res chain seq x y z
N MET A 1 -9.74 -3.36 -3.41
CA MET A 1 -10.40 -3.82 -2.22
C MET A 1 -9.59 -3.55 -0.98
N ARG A 2 -10.21 -3.24 0.13
CA ARG A 2 -9.49 -2.91 1.36
C ARG A 2 -9.42 -4.11 2.28
N THR A 3 -8.41 -4.12 3.13
CA THR A 3 -8.29 -5.16 4.15
C THR A 3 -9.32 -4.87 5.25
N ASP A 4 -9.55 -5.86 6.11
CA ASP A 4 -10.48 -5.68 7.21
C ASP A 4 -10.05 -4.57 8.16
N GLU A 5 -8.75 -4.47 8.40
CA GLU A 5 -8.24 -3.43 9.29
C GLU A 5 -8.48 -2.04 8.69
N GLN A 6 -8.27 -1.90 7.40
CA GLN A 6 -8.51 -0.63 6.73
C GLN A 6 -9.99 -0.29 6.75
N LYS A 7 -10.86 -1.29 6.57
CA LYS A 7 -12.30 -1.04 6.62
C LYS A 7 -12.75 -0.58 7.99
N LYS A 8 -12.11 -1.05 9.04
CA LYS A 8 -12.46 -0.61 10.38
C LYS A 8 -12.07 0.83 10.62
N MET A 9 -11.01 1.28 9.98
CA MET A 9 -10.51 2.63 10.18
C MET A 9 -11.20 3.66 9.32
N LEU A 10 -11.82 3.25 8.23
CA LEU A 10 -12.34 4.18 7.24
C LEU A 10 -13.84 4.08 7.07
N SER A 11 -14.47 5.24 6.90
CA SER A 11 -15.85 5.29 6.45
C SER A 11 -15.83 5.04 4.95
N GLU A 12 -17.02 4.85 4.37
CA GLU A 12 -17.14 4.63 2.94
C GLU A 12 -16.49 5.73 2.13
N ARG A 13 -16.70 6.95 2.54
CA ARG A 13 -16.16 8.11 1.85
C ARG A 13 -14.64 8.14 1.97
N GLU A 14 -14.12 7.81 3.14
CA GLU A 14 -12.69 7.80 3.35
C GLU A 14 -12.01 6.70 2.58
N GLU A 15 -12.71 5.61 2.33
CA GLU A 15 -12.17 4.55 1.48
C GLU A 15 -11.94 5.04 0.06
N ASP A 16 -12.89 5.82 -0.46
CA ASP A 16 -12.74 6.39 -1.80
C ASP A 16 -11.57 7.36 -1.84
N ASP A 17 -11.45 8.19 -0.83
CA ASP A 17 -10.34 9.14 -0.74
C ASP A 17 -9.00 8.40 -0.65
N ALA A 18 -8.95 7.34 0.11
CA ALA A 18 -7.73 6.55 0.24
C ALA A 18 -7.33 5.94 -1.10
N ARG A 19 -8.32 5.48 -1.85
CA ARG A 19 -8.07 4.92 -3.17
C ARG A 19 -7.53 5.99 -4.12
N GLU A 20 -8.06 7.19 -4.04
CA GLU A 20 -7.57 8.28 -4.86
C GLU A 20 -6.12 8.60 -4.56
N VAL A 21 -5.77 8.63 -3.27
CA VAL A 21 -4.40 8.88 -2.86
C VAL A 21 -3.47 7.78 -3.37
N GLU A 22 -3.90 6.55 -3.25
CA GLU A 22 -3.13 5.41 -3.73
C GLU A 22 -2.86 5.53 -5.23
N LEU A 23 -3.91 5.80 -6.00
CA LEU A 23 -3.78 5.91 -7.44
C LEU A 23 -2.90 7.09 -7.86
N PHE A 24 -3.00 8.18 -7.12
CA PHE A 24 -2.17 9.35 -7.40
C PHE A 24 -0.69 9.01 -7.21
N ILE A 25 -0.38 8.33 -6.11
CA ILE A 25 1.01 7.95 -5.82
C ILE A 25 1.55 7.01 -6.88
N LEU A 26 0.75 6.01 -7.25
CA LEU A 26 1.15 5.05 -8.27
C LEU A 26 1.36 5.73 -9.63
N ASP A 27 0.51 6.70 -9.94
CA ASP A 27 0.63 7.44 -11.17
C ASP A 27 1.94 8.24 -11.22
N VAL A 28 2.28 8.91 -10.13
CA VAL A 28 3.51 9.68 -10.05
C VAL A 28 4.72 8.77 -10.20
N LEU A 29 4.72 7.64 -9.51
CA LEU A 29 5.82 6.69 -9.61
C LEU A 29 5.99 6.18 -11.03
N SER A 30 4.88 5.93 -11.70
CA SER A 30 4.90 5.42 -13.06
C SER A 30 5.44 6.47 -14.03
N LYS A 31 4.95 7.69 -13.91
CA LYS A 31 5.36 8.76 -14.83
C LYS A 31 6.83 9.11 -14.72
N HIS A 32 7.37 9.02 -13.53
CA HIS A 32 8.76 9.37 -13.32
C HIS A 32 9.68 8.16 -13.30
N ASP A 33 9.11 6.97 -13.47
CA ASP A 33 9.86 5.72 -13.53
C ASP A 33 10.75 5.54 -12.31
N LEU A 34 10.33 6.05 -11.18
CA LEU A 34 11.16 6.04 -9.98
C LEU A 34 11.40 4.62 -9.45
N ALA A 35 10.37 3.81 -9.49
CA ALA A 35 10.48 2.45 -8.97
C ALA A 35 11.46 1.60 -9.79
N SER A 36 11.50 1.83 -11.10
CA SER A 36 12.41 1.10 -11.98
C SER A 36 13.84 1.57 -11.82
N VAL A 37 14.02 2.89 -11.68
CA VAL A 37 15.34 3.46 -11.59
C VAL A 37 16.02 3.09 -10.27
N ASN A 38 15.29 3.18 -9.19
CA ASN A 38 15.86 2.83 -7.89
C ASN A 38 14.77 2.35 -6.96
N PRO A 39 14.44 1.06 -7.02
CA PRO A 39 13.34 0.53 -6.22
C PRO A 39 13.58 0.65 -4.71
N VAL A 40 14.82 0.49 -4.25
CA VAL A 40 15.10 0.61 -2.82
C VAL A 40 14.84 2.03 -2.32
N ALA A 41 15.35 3.01 -3.06
CA ALA A 41 15.13 4.41 -2.69
C ALA A 41 13.65 4.76 -2.72
N SER A 42 12.90 4.21 -3.68
CA SER A 42 11.47 4.45 -3.76
C SER A 42 10.74 3.91 -2.54
N ILE A 43 11.10 2.69 -2.10
CA ILE A 43 10.48 2.09 -0.93
C ILE A 43 10.80 2.91 0.33
N VAL A 44 12.06 3.30 0.48
CA VAL A 44 12.46 4.09 1.65
C VAL A 44 11.76 5.44 1.66
N GLY A 45 11.70 6.09 0.50
CA GLY A 45 11.04 7.39 0.39
C GLY A 45 9.56 7.31 0.73
N LEU A 46 8.88 6.31 0.19
CA LEU A 46 7.46 6.13 0.48
C LEU A 46 7.23 5.83 1.95
N THR A 47 8.09 5.00 2.54
CA THR A 47 7.99 4.67 3.95
C THR A 47 8.17 5.91 4.82
N ASN A 48 9.16 6.73 4.49
CA ASN A 48 9.41 7.95 5.26
C ASN A 48 8.26 8.94 5.14
N ALA A 49 7.66 9.05 3.96
CA ALA A 49 6.51 9.91 3.77
C ALA A 49 5.33 9.43 4.62
N LEU A 50 5.11 8.12 4.62
CA LEU A 50 4.05 7.53 5.40
C LEU A 50 4.26 7.76 6.89
N LEU A 51 5.48 7.57 7.38
CA LEU A 51 5.82 7.80 8.78
C LEU A 51 5.61 9.26 9.17
N THR A 52 5.95 10.17 8.28
CA THR A 52 5.77 11.59 8.52
C THR A 52 4.29 11.91 8.73
N VAL A 53 3.44 11.38 7.85
CA VAL A 53 2.01 11.61 7.96
C VAL A 53 1.46 10.99 9.24
N ALA A 54 1.85 9.76 9.53
CA ALA A 54 1.37 9.07 10.72
C ALA A 54 1.76 9.82 11.99
N THR A 55 2.99 10.35 12.02
CA THR A 55 3.46 11.10 13.17
C THR A 55 2.66 12.39 13.37
N ARG A 56 2.37 13.08 12.28
CA ARG A 56 1.61 14.32 12.36
C ARG A 56 0.17 14.10 12.81
N LEU A 57 -0.38 12.94 12.48
CA LEU A 57 -1.75 12.62 12.85
C LEU A 57 -1.83 11.89 14.20
N ASP A 58 -0.68 11.69 14.85
CA ASP A 58 -0.66 11.07 16.17
C ASP A 58 -1.24 9.65 16.13
N VAL A 59 -0.97 8.91 15.11
CA VAL A 59 -1.44 7.54 15.00
C VAL A 59 -0.64 6.66 15.96
N GLU A 60 -1.33 5.79 16.68
CA GLU A 60 -0.66 4.91 17.62
C GLU A 60 0.20 3.90 16.88
N LYS A 61 1.38 3.64 17.45
CA LYS A 61 2.34 2.73 16.86
C LYS A 61 1.76 1.35 16.58
N GLU A 62 1.04 0.81 17.55
CA GLU A 62 0.46 -0.51 17.39
C GLU A 62 -0.57 -0.56 16.27
N SER A 63 -1.43 0.43 16.22
CA SER A 63 -2.45 0.50 15.17
C SER A 63 -1.80 0.64 13.81
N PHE A 64 -0.75 1.45 13.74
CA PHE A 64 -0.04 1.68 12.49
C PHE A 64 0.61 0.40 11.98
N PHE A 65 1.30 -0.31 12.86
CA PHE A 65 1.95 -1.54 12.43
C PHE A 65 0.95 -2.64 12.10
N ASN A 66 -0.17 -2.69 12.80
CA ASN A 66 -1.23 -3.65 12.46
C ASN A 66 -1.78 -3.37 11.07
N LEU A 67 -1.94 -2.11 10.74
CA LEU A 67 -2.43 -1.73 9.42
C LEU A 67 -1.45 -2.17 8.34
N ILE A 68 -0.16 -1.93 8.56
CA ILE A 68 0.87 -2.31 7.60
C ILE A 68 0.92 -3.83 7.45
N GLN A 69 0.88 -4.54 8.56
CA GLN A 69 0.97 -6.00 8.51
C GLN A 69 -0.24 -6.61 7.82
N THR A 70 -1.42 -6.13 8.14
CA THR A 70 -2.64 -6.62 7.51
C THR A 70 -2.62 -6.37 6.01
N GLY A 71 -2.15 -5.20 5.61
CA GLY A 71 -2.02 -4.87 4.20
C GLY A 71 -1.00 -5.76 3.50
N TRP A 72 0.13 -5.99 4.15
CA TRP A 72 1.17 -6.86 3.61
C TRP A 72 0.62 -8.25 3.36
N ASP A 73 -0.05 -8.82 4.36
CA ASP A 73 -0.61 -10.16 4.25
C ASP A 73 -1.64 -10.25 3.13
N TYR A 74 -2.47 -9.23 3.02
CA TYR A 74 -3.50 -9.19 2.00
C TYR A 74 -2.88 -9.20 0.59
N TYR A 75 -1.90 -8.37 0.36
CA TYR A 75 -1.30 -8.27 -0.97
C TYR A 75 -0.45 -9.48 -1.30
N GLN A 76 0.17 -10.11 -0.30
CA GLN A 76 0.90 -11.35 -0.53
C GLN A 76 -0.05 -12.46 -0.95
N GLU A 77 -1.20 -12.53 -0.32
CA GLU A 77 -2.20 -13.53 -0.66
C GLU A 77 -2.71 -13.33 -2.09
N GLN A 78 -2.93 -12.09 -2.47
CA GLN A 78 -3.37 -11.78 -3.83
C GLN A 78 -2.32 -12.19 -4.85
N ALA A 79 -1.06 -11.94 -4.57
CA ALA A 79 0.02 -12.31 -5.47
C ALA A 79 0.11 -13.82 -5.64
N LEU A 80 -0.06 -14.57 -4.56
CA LEU A 80 -0.05 -16.03 -4.63
C LEU A 80 -1.21 -16.56 -5.45
N ASN A 81 -2.37 -15.97 -5.29
CA ASN A 81 -3.55 -16.37 -6.06
C ASN A 81 -3.35 -16.10 -7.55
N GLU A 82 -2.73 -14.99 -7.87
CA GLU A 82 -2.44 -14.66 -9.25
C GLU A 82 -1.47 -15.66 -9.86
N ASP A 83 -0.46 -16.05 -9.11
CA ASP A 83 0.50 -17.02 -9.57
C ASP A 83 -0.17 -18.35 -9.83
N ASP A 84 -1.08 -18.75 -8.97
CA ASP A 84 -1.80 -19.99 -9.14
C ASP A 84 -2.66 -19.95 -10.40
N ASP A 85 -3.30 -18.82 -10.64
CA ASP A 85 -4.17 -18.71 -11.78
C ASP A 85 -3.38 -18.71 -13.07
N ASP A 86 -2.12 -18.33 -13.03
CA ASP A 86 -1.40 -18.14 -14.23
C ASP A 86 -0.24 -19.07 -14.28
N ASN A 87 -0.50 -20.29 -13.97
CA ASN A 87 0.57 -21.24 -13.96
C ASN A 87 1.13 -21.47 -15.34
N GLY A 88 0.44 -21.08 -16.34
CA GLY A 88 0.95 -21.20 -17.69
C GLY A 88 1.97 -20.14 -17.99
N ARG A 89 1.89 -19.04 -17.26
CA ARG A 89 2.74 -17.98 -17.55
C ARG A 89 4.10 -18.18 -16.97
N LEU A 90 4.17 -18.62 -15.90
CA LEU A 90 5.32 -18.82 -15.30
C LEU A 90 6.34 -17.94 -15.61
N HIS A 91 6.17 -17.06 -15.92
CA HIS A 91 7.15 -16.17 -16.09
C HIS A 91 8.42 -16.52 -15.53
#